data_ec44f6758682c3fb669e3ad4ff26fa39
#
_entry.id   ec44f6758682c3fb669e3ad4ff26fa39
#
_cell.length_a   1.000
_cell.length_b   1.000
_cell.length_c   1.000
_cell.angle_alpha   90.00
_cell.angle_beta   90.00
_cell.angle_gamma   90.00
#
_symmetry.space_group_name_H-M   'P 1'
#
loop_
_entity.id
_entity.type
_entity.pdbx_description
1 polymer ?
#
loop_
_entity_poly.entity_id
_entity_poly.type
_entity_poly.pdbx_seq_one_letter_code
_entity_poly.pdbx_strand_id
1 'polypeptide(L)'
;MIILQTNFDYVLMKRKNIYILLLLIPVLFASCKVGKSYVRPEMVLPDSLAQQQDSASIADEQWQAVYTDNTLRSLIDRALEYNKDMLIAAARVKEMAAQKRISVANLLPQLNGRVEAEREVENHGGHSRDLGNTYEAKALLSWELDLWGNLRWKKAAAVAEYLQSVEAQRALRMTIVSEVAQAYYELVALDTELEIVRQTQKAREEGVRLARIRFEGGLTSETSYQQAQVELARTATLVPDLERKISIKENDIAFLAGEFPTRIERSRFLQELDVPESL
;
A
#
# COMPACT_ATOMS: atom_id res chain seq x y z
N MET A 1 68.90 35.97 37.14
CA MET A 1 67.49 36.41 37.35
C MET A 1 66.62 36.34 36.05
N ILE A 2 67.12 35.90 34.90
CA ILE A 2 66.40 35.82 33.61
C ILE A 2 65.76 34.42 33.33
N ILE A 3 66.30 33.34 33.94
CA ILE A 3 65.88 31.95 33.68
C ILE A 3 64.55 31.59 34.41
N LEU A 4 64.22 32.27 35.46
CA LEU A 4 62.92 31.99 36.19
C LEU A 4 61.70 32.64 35.56
N GLN A 5 61.89 33.72 34.77
CA GLN A 5 60.78 34.41 34.10
C GLN A 5 60.26 33.63 32.84
N THR A 6 61.14 32.98 32.10
CA THR A 6 60.81 32.21 30.91
C THR A 6 60.03 30.93 31.22
N ASN A 7 60.24 30.29 32.37
CA ASN A 7 59.46 29.11 32.79
C ASN A 7 58.09 29.47 33.27
N PHE A 8 57.91 30.65 33.86
CA PHE A 8 56.57 31.07 34.33
C PHE A 8 55.64 31.46 33.18
N ASP A 9 56.16 32.11 32.14
CA ASP A 9 55.41 32.46 30.93
C ASP A 9 55.05 31.23 30.11
N TYR A 10 55.92 30.24 30.04
CA TYR A 10 55.63 28.95 29.35
C TYR A 10 54.49 28.12 30.07
N VAL A 11 54.48 28.10 31.38
CA VAL A 11 53.47 27.46 32.19
C VAL A 11 52.13 28.20 32.13
N LEU A 12 52.13 29.53 32.10
CA LEU A 12 50.93 30.38 31.92
C LEU A 12 50.35 30.24 30.52
N MET A 13 51.17 30.17 29.47
CA MET A 13 50.75 29.95 28.09
C MET A 13 50.15 28.56 27.91
N LYS A 14 50.70 27.52 28.52
CA LYS A 14 50.15 26.15 28.49
C LYS A 14 48.83 26.04 29.23
N ARG A 15 48.65 26.73 30.35
CA ARG A 15 47.36 26.83 31.07
C ARG A 15 46.32 27.61 30.29
N LYS A 16 46.67 28.70 29.64
CA LYS A 16 45.80 29.51 28.80
C LYS A 16 45.24 28.70 27.61
N ASN A 17 46.12 27.90 27.00
CA ASN A 17 45.69 26.99 25.91
C ASN A 17 44.77 25.87 26.38
N ILE A 18 44.96 25.38 27.61
CA ILE A 18 44.03 24.38 28.23
C ILE A 18 42.64 24.98 28.49
N TYR A 19 42.59 26.24 28.97
CA TYR A 19 41.30 26.92 29.17
C TYR A 19 40.60 27.23 27.84
N ILE A 20 41.36 27.60 26.80
CA ILE A 20 40.81 27.79 25.45
C ILE A 20 40.28 26.46 24.91
N LEU A 21 41.02 25.36 25.07
CA LEU A 21 40.58 24.02 24.67
C LEU A 21 39.33 23.58 25.45
N LEU A 22 39.28 23.81 26.77
CA LEU A 22 38.12 23.52 27.63
C LEU A 22 36.89 24.38 27.27
N LEU A 23 37.07 25.59 26.77
CA LEU A 23 36.00 26.47 26.32
C LEU A 23 35.49 26.09 24.91
N LEU A 24 36.39 25.55 24.08
CA LEU A 24 36.04 25.08 22.72
C LEU A 24 35.25 23.76 22.72
N ILE A 25 35.48 22.89 23.73
CA ILE A 25 34.77 21.59 23.85
C ILE A 25 33.28 21.76 23.92
N PRO A 26 32.64 22.58 24.79
CA PRO A 26 31.17 22.74 24.83
C PRO A 26 30.61 23.40 23.58
N VAL A 27 31.37 24.23 22.86
CA VAL A 27 30.96 24.82 21.58
C VAL A 27 30.90 23.76 20.49
N LEU A 28 31.77 22.76 20.50
CA LEU A 28 31.76 21.62 19.58
C LEU A 28 30.56 20.68 19.87
N PHE A 29 30.10 20.61 21.14
CA PHE A 29 28.92 19.82 21.52
C PHE A 29 27.59 20.58 21.32
N ALA A 30 27.60 21.89 21.17
CA ALA A 30 26.46 22.71 20.76
C ALA A 30 26.22 22.59 19.25
N SER A 31 26.16 21.35 18.72
CA SER A 31 25.91 21.09 17.32
C SER A 31 24.47 21.53 16.99
N CYS A 32 24.32 22.77 16.52
CA CYS A 32 23.04 23.32 16.09
C CYS A 32 22.59 22.61 14.82
N LYS A 33 21.48 21.86 14.91
CA LYS A 33 20.78 21.37 13.73
C LYS A 33 20.21 22.58 12.98
N VAL A 34 20.84 22.96 11.87
CA VAL A 34 20.40 24.10 11.06
C VAL A 34 19.16 23.70 10.27
N GLY A 35 18.05 24.47 10.41
CA GLY A 35 16.80 24.25 9.70
C GLY A 35 15.59 24.24 10.63
N LYS A 36 14.39 24.29 10.04
CA LYS A 36 13.12 24.24 10.77
C LYS A 36 12.62 22.80 10.86
N SER A 37 12.25 22.36 12.06
CA SER A 37 11.57 21.06 12.24
C SER A 37 10.19 21.11 11.59
N TYR A 38 9.76 19.99 11.02
CA TYR A 38 8.42 19.83 10.50
C TYR A 38 7.40 19.95 11.65
N VAL A 39 6.42 20.83 11.46
CA VAL A 39 5.24 20.94 12.31
C VAL A 39 4.04 20.64 11.44
N ARG A 40 3.19 19.71 11.87
CA ARG A 40 1.96 19.38 11.15
C ARG A 40 1.08 20.64 11.06
N PRO A 41 0.64 21.04 9.86
CA PRO A 41 -0.29 22.16 9.72
C PRO A 41 -1.61 21.83 10.45
N GLU A 42 -2.17 22.83 11.13
CA GLU A 42 -3.53 22.70 11.65
C GLU A 42 -4.50 22.76 10.47
N MET A 43 -5.31 21.71 10.32
CA MET A 43 -6.40 21.70 9.36
C MET A 43 -7.61 22.34 10.02
N VAL A 44 -8.06 23.46 9.47
CA VAL A 44 -9.33 24.08 9.86
C VAL A 44 -10.43 23.24 9.24
N LEU A 45 -10.98 22.33 10.02
CA LEU A 45 -12.15 21.57 9.64
C LEU A 45 -13.40 22.30 10.14
N PRO A 46 -14.52 22.30 9.40
CA PRO A 46 -15.78 22.81 9.91
C PRO A 46 -16.21 21.98 11.12
N ASP A 47 -16.81 22.65 12.11
CA ASP A 47 -17.23 22.01 13.37
C ASP A 47 -18.30 20.94 13.18
N SER A 48 -19.04 20.97 12.06
CA SER A 48 -19.93 19.89 11.63
C SER A 48 -20.03 19.86 10.11
N LEU A 49 -19.96 18.67 9.50
CA LEU A 49 -20.18 18.44 8.07
C LEU A 49 -21.65 18.20 7.72
N ALA A 50 -22.49 17.95 8.71
CA ALA A 50 -23.94 17.76 8.57
C ALA A 50 -24.69 18.28 9.77
N GLN A 51 -25.98 18.59 9.62
CA GLN A 51 -26.86 19.06 10.69
C GLN A 51 -27.15 18.03 11.80
N GLN A 52 -26.57 16.85 11.73
CA GLN A 52 -26.75 15.79 12.73
C GLN A 52 -25.60 15.80 13.72
N GLN A 53 -25.96 16.02 14.97
CA GLN A 53 -25.08 15.92 16.16
C GLN A 53 -24.91 14.48 16.63
N ASP A 54 -24.84 13.49 15.75
CA ASP A 54 -24.54 12.14 16.17
C ASP A 54 -23.06 11.99 16.40
N SER A 55 -22.71 11.70 17.64
CA SER A 55 -21.33 11.53 18.11
C SER A 55 -20.67 10.22 17.67
N ALA A 56 -21.42 9.32 17.03
CA ALA A 56 -20.93 8.05 16.50
C ALA A 56 -20.76 8.16 14.99
N SER A 57 -19.51 8.09 14.52
CA SER A 57 -19.19 8.04 13.10
C SER A 57 -18.93 6.60 12.67
N ILE A 58 -19.49 6.17 11.55
CA ILE A 58 -19.17 4.87 10.94
C ILE A 58 -17.66 4.74 10.62
N ALA A 59 -16.94 5.87 10.50
CA ALA A 59 -15.50 5.88 10.31
C ALA A 59 -14.71 5.36 11.52
N ASP A 60 -15.32 5.33 12.69
CA ASP A 60 -14.72 4.79 13.93
C ASP A 60 -15.00 3.29 14.09
N GLU A 61 -15.93 2.75 13.31
CA GLU A 61 -16.27 1.33 13.33
C GLU A 61 -15.25 0.49 12.57
N GLN A 62 -15.01 -0.71 13.07
CA GLN A 62 -14.22 -1.68 12.33
C GLN A 62 -15.07 -2.26 11.17
N TRP A 63 -14.47 -2.48 10.01
CA TRP A 63 -15.16 -3.01 8.85
C TRP A 63 -15.92 -4.33 9.12
N GLN A 64 -15.46 -5.13 10.10
CA GLN A 64 -16.14 -6.36 10.55
C GLN A 64 -17.48 -6.07 11.23
N ALA A 65 -17.65 -4.90 11.82
CA ALA A 65 -18.94 -4.51 12.40
C ALA A 65 -19.91 -4.05 11.31
N VAL A 66 -19.38 -3.39 10.27
CA VAL A 66 -20.17 -2.86 9.14
C VAL A 66 -20.69 -4.00 8.24
N TYR A 67 -19.81 -4.94 7.88
CA TYR A 67 -20.17 -6.07 7.00
C TYR A 67 -20.52 -7.31 7.82
N THR A 68 -21.81 -7.67 7.88
CA THR A 68 -22.32 -8.80 8.69
C THR A 68 -22.30 -10.14 7.97
N ASP A 69 -22.22 -10.14 6.63
CA ASP A 69 -22.18 -11.34 5.80
C ASP A 69 -20.87 -12.12 5.99
N ASN A 70 -20.96 -13.37 6.45
CA ASN A 70 -19.79 -14.21 6.71
C ASN A 70 -19.02 -14.59 5.44
N THR A 71 -19.71 -14.75 4.30
CA THR A 71 -19.07 -15.03 3.01
C THR A 71 -18.24 -13.83 2.57
N LEU A 72 -18.82 -12.62 2.64
CA LEU A 72 -18.11 -11.38 2.36
C LEU A 72 -16.90 -11.18 3.29
N ARG A 73 -17.07 -11.40 4.60
CA ARG A 73 -15.96 -11.30 5.56
C ARG A 73 -14.81 -12.23 5.19
N SER A 74 -15.13 -13.49 4.85
CA SER A 74 -14.11 -14.46 4.42
C SER A 74 -13.39 -14.03 3.14
N LEU A 75 -14.09 -13.42 2.18
CA LEU A 75 -13.50 -12.87 0.95
C LEU A 75 -12.58 -11.70 1.26
N ILE A 76 -13.00 -10.79 2.14
CA ILE A 76 -12.18 -9.65 2.58
C ILE A 76 -10.92 -10.14 3.30
N ASP A 77 -11.03 -11.08 4.23
CA ASP A 77 -9.87 -11.62 4.96
C ASP A 77 -8.87 -12.26 4.00
N ARG A 78 -9.33 -13.05 3.03
CA ARG A 78 -8.45 -13.63 1.99
C ARG A 78 -7.81 -12.55 1.13
N ALA A 79 -8.56 -11.52 0.73
CA ALA A 79 -8.00 -10.41 -0.03
C ALA A 79 -6.92 -9.67 0.76
N LEU A 80 -7.14 -9.39 2.05
CA LEU A 80 -6.14 -8.73 2.90
C LEU A 80 -4.88 -9.55 3.09
N GLU A 81 -4.95 -10.88 3.01
CA GLU A 81 -3.81 -11.79 3.17
C GLU A 81 -3.08 -12.07 1.86
N TYR A 82 -3.80 -12.27 0.74
CA TYR A 82 -3.22 -12.80 -0.50
C TYR A 82 -3.23 -11.80 -1.67
N ASN A 83 -3.90 -10.64 -1.54
CA ASN A 83 -3.89 -9.62 -2.58
C ASN A 83 -2.46 -9.16 -2.88
N LYS A 84 -2.12 -9.09 -4.17
CA LYS A 84 -0.74 -8.79 -4.60
C LYS A 84 -0.30 -7.38 -4.25
N ASP A 85 -1.20 -6.42 -4.29
CA ASP A 85 -0.90 -5.03 -3.93
C ASP A 85 -0.65 -4.89 -2.42
N MET A 86 -1.39 -5.64 -1.59
CA MET A 86 -1.11 -5.73 -0.15
C MET A 86 0.28 -6.31 0.13
N LEU A 87 0.69 -7.36 -0.59
CA LEU A 87 2.02 -7.95 -0.45
C LEU A 87 3.12 -6.97 -0.90
N ILE A 88 2.90 -6.24 -2.00
CA ILE A 88 3.81 -5.19 -2.48
C ILE A 88 3.92 -4.07 -1.45
N ALA A 89 2.80 -3.58 -0.91
CA ALA A 89 2.80 -2.56 0.12
C ALA A 89 3.55 -3.01 1.38
N ALA A 90 3.36 -4.26 1.82
CA ALA A 90 4.09 -4.82 2.95
C ALA A 90 5.61 -4.90 2.68
N ALA A 91 6.01 -5.27 1.46
CA ALA A 91 7.42 -5.26 1.05
C ALA A 91 7.99 -3.83 1.04
N ARG A 92 7.22 -2.85 0.57
CA ARG A 92 7.61 -1.44 0.58
C ARG A 92 7.84 -0.89 1.99
N VAL A 93 7.00 -1.24 2.94
CA VAL A 93 7.21 -0.88 4.36
C VAL A 93 8.52 -1.46 4.89
N LYS A 94 8.86 -2.72 4.56
CA LYS A 94 10.13 -3.34 4.94
C LYS A 94 11.33 -2.63 4.29
N GLU A 95 11.22 -2.25 3.03
CA GLU A 95 12.23 -1.47 2.30
C GLU A 95 12.49 -0.13 3.00
N MET A 96 11.42 0.64 3.28
CA MET A 96 11.55 1.93 3.97
C MET A 96 12.11 1.78 5.40
N ALA A 97 11.77 0.70 6.09
CA ALA A 97 12.37 0.38 7.39
C ALA A 97 13.89 0.11 7.28
N ALA A 98 14.34 -0.54 6.20
CA ALA A 98 15.77 -0.74 5.93
C ALA A 98 16.48 0.58 5.61
N GLN A 99 15.88 1.43 4.76
CA GLN A 99 16.42 2.78 4.45
C GLN A 99 16.56 3.65 5.72
N LYS A 100 15.56 3.61 6.60
CA LYS A 100 15.65 4.26 7.91
C LYS A 100 16.85 3.74 8.73
N ARG A 101 17.11 2.42 8.74
CA ARG A 101 18.27 1.84 9.43
C ARG A 101 19.58 2.30 8.82
N ILE A 102 19.70 2.36 7.49
CA ILE A 102 20.87 2.87 6.77
C ILE A 102 21.13 4.33 7.17
N SER A 103 20.11 5.17 7.20
CA SER A 103 20.26 6.58 7.59
C SER A 103 20.69 6.77 9.06
N VAL A 104 20.32 5.83 9.94
CA VAL A 104 20.83 5.78 11.32
C VAL A 104 22.29 5.31 11.36
N ALA A 105 22.63 4.27 10.58
CA ALA A 105 24.00 3.74 10.52
C ALA A 105 25.01 4.78 10.02
N ASN A 106 24.61 5.68 9.12
CA ASN A 106 25.47 6.77 8.63
C ASN A 106 25.85 7.81 9.69
N LEU A 107 25.19 7.81 10.86
CA LEU A 107 25.59 8.61 12.02
C LEU A 107 26.70 7.99 12.85
N LEU A 108 26.99 6.71 12.62
CA LEU A 108 27.97 5.92 13.37
C LEU A 108 29.28 5.80 12.60
N PRO A 109 30.41 5.59 13.30
CA PRO A 109 31.68 5.24 12.65
C PRO A 109 31.51 3.96 11.82
N GLN A 110 32.06 3.95 10.60
CA GLN A 110 32.04 2.83 9.67
C GLN A 110 33.41 2.18 9.60
N LEU A 111 33.47 0.88 9.81
CA LEU A 111 34.67 0.08 9.67
C LEU A 111 34.55 -0.77 8.40
N ASN A 112 35.45 -0.53 7.45
CA ASN A 112 35.55 -1.26 6.20
C ASN A 112 36.84 -2.11 6.20
N GLY A 113 36.68 -3.41 5.91
CA GLY A 113 37.80 -4.31 5.68
C GLY A 113 37.92 -4.64 4.20
N ARG A 114 39.13 -4.60 3.65
CA ARG A 114 39.43 -5.06 2.29
C ARG A 114 40.59 -6.03 2.34
N VAL A 115 40.40 -7.18 1.73
CA VAL A 115 41.44 -8.17 1.49
C VAL A 115 41.54 -8.35 0.00
N GLU A 116 42.74 -8.17 -0.54
CA GLU A 116 43.03 -8.23 -1.96
C GLU A 116 44.18 -9.21 -2.18
N ALA A 117 44.00 -10.08 -3.15
CA ALA A 117 45.04 -10.99 -3.63
C ALA A 117 45.18 -10.73 -5.13
N GLU A 118 46.30 -10.22 -5.56
CA GLU A 118 46.58 -9.90 -6.95
C GLU A 118 47.77 -10.75 -7.42
N ARG A 119 47.64 -11.29 -8.61
CA ARG A 119 48.68 -11.96 -9.32
C ARG A 119 49.05 -11.16 -10.55
N GLU A 120 50.19 -10.52 -10.53
CA GLU A 120 50.71 -9.74 -11.63
C GLU A 120 51.69 -10.56 -12.45
N VAL A 121 51.56 -10.45 -13.75
CA VAL A 121 52.47 -11.07 -14.72
C VAL A 121 53.16 -9.93 -15.46
N GLU A 122 54.38 -9.54 -15.07
CA GLU A 122 55.14 -8.51 -15.73
C GLU A 122 55.91 -9.12 -16.91
N ASN A 123 55.70 -8.58 -18.11
CA ASN A 123 56.36 -9.01 -19.33
C ASN A 123 57.41 -7.92 -19.70
N HIS A 124 58.64 -8.13 -19.28
CA HIS A 124 59.73 -7.27 -19.69
C HIS A 124 60.34 -7.77 -20.99
N GLY A 125 59.81 -7.30 -22.13
CA GLY A 125 60.45 -7.36 -23.46
C GLY A 125 61.33 -8.57 -23.76
N GLY A 126 60.77 -9.81 -23.68
CA GLY A 126 61.35 -10.97 -24.37
C GLY A 126 62.11 -12.00 -23.53
N HIS A 127 62.41 -11.83 -22.24
CA HIS A 127 63.31 -12.78 -21.56
C HIS A 127 62.92 -13.30 -20.18
N SER A 128 61.92 -12.77 -19.48
CA SER A 128 61.43 -13.41 -18.24
C SER A 128 60.02 -12.98 -17.94
N ARG A 129 59.13 -13.95 -17.66
CA ARG A 129 57.85 -13.70 -17.01
C ARG A 129 58.12 -13.67 -15.50
N ASP A 130 58.09 -12.51 -14.92
CA ASP A 130 58.12 -12.40 -13.47
C ASP A 130 56.68 -12.50 -12.93
N LEU A 131 56.47 -13.49 -12.07
CA LEU A 131 55.18 -13.78 -11.43
C LEU A 131 55.20 -13.17 -10.02
N GLY A 132 54.64 -12.01 -9.87
CA GLY A 132 54.40 -11.40 -8.56
C GLY A 132 53.04 -11.81 -7.96
N ASN A 133 53.07 -12.23 -6.70
CA ASN A 133 51.85 -12.39 -5.93
C ASN A 133 51.82 -11.31 -4.85
N THR A 134 50.81 -10.43 -4.89
CA THR A 134 50.62 -9.38 -3.87
C THR A 134 49.42 -9.71 -3.04
N TYR A 135 49.58 -9.72 -1.72
CA TYR A 135 48.48 -9.93 -0.77
C TYR A 135 48.39 -8.65 0.08
N GLU A 136 47.21 -8.05 0.09
CA GLU A 136 46.96 -6.84 0.85
C GLU A 136 45.72 -7.02 1.75
N ALA A 137 45.88 -6.61 3.02
CA ALA A 137 44.78 -6.53 3.96
C ALA A 137 44.71 -5.13 4.55
N LYS A 138 43.60 -4.43 4.33
CA LYS A 138 43.38 -3.07 4.85
C LYS A 138 42.14 -3.02 5.71
N ALA A 139 42.23 -2.26 6.81
CA ALA A 139 41.07 -1.86 7.62
C ALA A 139 40.99 -0.34 7.63
N LEU A 140 39.82 0.20 7.25
CA LEU A 140 39.60 1.65 7.20
C LEU A 140 38.45 2.00 8.13
N LEU A 141 38.70 2.84 9.12
CA LEU A 141 37.68 3.45 9.97
C LEU A 141 37.39 4.85 9.45
N SER A 142 36.13 5.10 9.10
CA SER A 142 35.65 6.41 8.64
C SER A 142 34.44 6.85 9.49
N TRP A 143 34.41 8.14 9.80
CA TRP A 143 33.29 8.75 10.53
C TRP A 143 33.09 10.19 10.05
N GLU A 144 31.85 10.47 9.62
CA GLU A 144 31.42 11.81 9.22
C GLU A 144 30.80 12.52 10.43
N LEU A 145 31.44 13.58 10.89
CA LEU A 145 30.94 14.42 11.98
C LEU A 145 29.82 15.32 11.46
N ASP A 146 28.62 15.13 11.98
CA ASP A 146 27.41 15.88 11.57
C ASP A 146 27.32 17.25 12.26
N LEU A 147 28.25 18.15 11.95
CA LEU A 147 28.38 19.48 12.59
C LEU A 147 27.16 20.37 12.31
N TRP A 148 26.63 20.34 11.10
CA TRP A 148 25.45 21.14 10.66
C TRP A 148 24.13 20.40 10.66
N GLY A 149 24.09 19.13 11.03
CA GLY A 149 22.88 18.34 11.15
C GLY A 149 22.38 17.74 9.85
N ASN A 150 23.20 17.66 8.79
CA ASN A 150 22.84 17.05 7.50
C ASN A 150 22.39 15.59 7.66
N LEU A 151 23.19 14.77 8.36
CA LEU A 151 22.87 13.36 8.59
C LEU A 151 21.64 13.20 9.48
N ARG A 152 21.48 14.06 10.49
CA ARG A 152 20.28 14.09 11.34
C ARG A 152 19.02 14.48 10.55
N TRP A 153 19.12 15.38 9.56
CA TRP A 153 18.02 15.71 8.66
C TRP A 153 17.69 14.55 7.73
N LYS A 154 18.70 13.88 7.14
CA LYS A 154 18.51 12.68 6.33
C LYS A 154 17.82 11.56 7.11
N LYS A 155 18.23 11.34 8.37
CA LYS A 155 17.54 10.40 9.27
C LYS A 155 16.07 10.82 9.50
N ALA A 156 15.81 12.11 9.75
CA ALA A 156 14.44 12.59 9.96
C ALA A 156 13.56 12.39 8.71
N ALA A 157 14.12 12.66 7.51
CA ALA A 157 13.43 12.39 6.25
C ALA A 157 13.13 10.88 6.07
N ALA A 158 14.12 10.01 6.29
CA ALA A 158 13.92 8.57 6.17
C ALA A 158 12.91 8.00 7.21
N VAL A 159 12.80 8.61 8.38
CA VAL A 159 11.74 8.29 9.36
C VAL A 159 10.38 8.70 8.83
N ALA A 160 10.26 9.90 8.24
CA ALA A 160 9.01 10.39 7.65
C ALA A 160 8.56 9.52 6.47
N GLU A 161 9.47 9.13 5.57
CA GLU A 161 9.22 8.22 4.45
C GLU A 161 8.77 6.83 4.92
N TYR A 162 9.39 6.30 5.97
CA TYR A 162 8.94 5.05 6.60
C TYR A 162 7.50 5.17 7.13
N LEU A 163 7.18 6.24 7.88
CA LEU A 163 5.83 6.46 8.40
C LEU A 163 4.82 6.66 7.27
N GLN A 164 5.18 7.39 6.22
CA GLN A 164 4.37 7.52 5.01
C GLN A 164 4.03 6.16 4.40
N SER A 165 5.00 5.25 4.31
CA SER A 165 4.77 3.90 3.75
C SER A 165 3.83 3.07 4.61
N VAL A 166 3.87 3.22 5.93
CA VAL A 166 2.95 2.57 6.87
C VAL A 166 1.52 3.08 6.70
N GLU A 167 1.34 4.40 6.59
CA GLU A 167 0.01 4.99 6.36
C GLU A 167 -0.53 4.68 4.96
N ALA A 168 0.33 4.62 3.94
CA ALA A 168 -0.05 4.19 2.60
C ALA A 168 -0.55 2.73 2.58
N GLN A 169 0.11 1.82 3.32
CA GLN A 169 -0.36 0.44 3.47
C GLN A 169 -1.72 0.39 4.18
N ARG A 170 -1.93 1.22 5.21
CA ARG A 170 -3.22 1.32 5.90
C ARG A 170 -4.33 1.81 4.98
N ALA A 171 -4.06 2.85 4.18
CA ALA A 171 -5.01 3.37 3.19
C ALA A 171 -5.36 2.31 2.13
N LEU A 172 -4.36 1.59 1.60
CA LEU A 172 -4.59 0.50 0.65
C LEU A 172 -5.47 -0.61 1.26
N ARG A 173 -5.25 -0.96 2.52
CA ARG A 173 -6.10 -1.95 3.22
C ARG A 173 -7.57 -1.53 3.20
N MET A 174 -7.88 -0.27 3.46
CA MET A 174 -9.26 0.25 3.41
C MET A 174 -9.82 0.19 1.99
N THR A 175 -9.02 0.54 0.99
CA THR A 175 -9.40 0.45 -0.43
C THR A 175 -9.76 -0.98 -0.81
N ILE A 176 -8.91 -1.97 -0.50
CA ILE A 176 -9.17 -3.39 -0.81
C ILE A 176 -10.45 -3.88 -0.12
N VAL A 177 -10.68 -3.53 1.15
CA VAL A 177 -11.93 -3.89 1.85
C VAL A 177 -13.15 -3.35 1.10
N SER A 178 -13.11 -2.08 0.68
CA SER A 178 -14.20 -1.42 -0.05
C SER A 178 -14.42 -2.05 -1.42
N GLU A 179 -13.35 -2.30 -2.18
CA GLU A 179 -13.42 -2.89 -3.53
C GLU A 179 -14.01 -4.31 -3.50
N VAL A 180 -13.58 -5.15 -2.54
CA VAL A 180 -14.14 -6.50 -2.38
C VAL A 180 -15.60 -6.44 -2.00
N ALA A 181 -15.99 -5.57 -1.07
CA ALA A 181 -17.37 -5.41 -0.66
C ALA A 181 -18.25 -4.93 -1.82
N GLN A 182 -17.81 -3.91 -2.56
CA GLN A 182 -18.50 -3.42 -3.74
C GLN A 182 -18.68 -4.52 -4.80
N ALA A 183 -17.60 -5.22 -5.14
CA ALA A 183 -17.64 -6.27 -6.15
C ALA A 183 -18.59 -7.42 -5.74
N TYR A 184 -18.61 -7.78 -4.45
CA TYR A 184 -19.50 -8.79 -3.91
C TYR A 184 -20.98 -8.38 -4.00
N TYR A 185 -21.34 -7.18 -3.58
CA TYR A 185 -22.71 -6.69 -3.67
C TYR A 185 -23.18 -6.51 -5.12
N GLU A 186 -22.29 -6.08 -6.02
CA GLU A 186 -22.59 -6.03 -7.46
C GLU A 186 -22.85 -7.45 -8.01
N LEU A 187 -22.08 -8.45 -7.57
CA LEU A 187 -22.30 -9.84 -7.96
C LEU A 187 -23.66 -10.36 -7.48
N VAL A 188 -24.04 -10.09 -6.23
CA VAL A 188 -25.37 -10.47 -5.68
C VAL A 188 -26.50 -9.76 -6.43
N ALA A 189 -26.32 -8.49 -6.80
CA ALA A 189 -27.28 -7.75 -7.61
C ALA A 189 -27.47 -8.36 -9.01
N LEU A 190 -26.37 -8.75 -9.68
CA LEU A 190 -26.43 -9.42 -10.98
C LEU A 190 -27.12 -10.79 -10.91
N ASP A 191 -26.91 -11.59 -9.86
CA ASP A 191 -27.61 -12.84 -9.65
C ASP A 191 -29.12 -12.60 -9.47
N THR A 192 -29.49 -11.57 -8.72
CA THR A 192 -30.90 -11.18 -8.52
C THR A 192 -31.55 -10.73 -9.84
N GLU A 193 -30.84 -9.93 -10.63
CA GLU A 193 -31.29 -9.49 -11.95
C GLU A 193 -31.48 -10.69 -12.89
N LEU A 194 -30.54 -11.63 -12.91
CA LEU A 194 -30.62 -12.84 -13.74
C LEU A 194 -31.88 -13.68 -13.37
N GLU A 195 -32.15 -13.81 -12.08
CA GLU A 195 -33.36 -14.55 -11.64
C GLU A 195 -34.65 -13.87 -12.10
N ILE A 196 -34.74 -12.52 -11.97
CA ILE A 196 -35.87 -11.73 -12.46
C ILE A 196 -36.04 -11.88 -13.99
N VAL A 197 -34.94 -11.82 -14.74
CA VAL A 197 -34.98 -11.98 -16.21
C VAL A 197 -35.44 -13.38 -16.60
N ARG A 198 -34.96 -14.43 -15.93
CA ARG A 198 -35.38 -15.81 -16.17
C ARG A 198 -36.89 -16.02 -15.87
N GLN A 199 -37.39 -15.44 -14.77
CA GLN A 199 -38.80 -15.45 -14.47
C GLN A 199 -39.64 -14.70 -15.52
N THR A 200 -39.15 -13.53 -15.96
CA THR A 200 -39.77 -12.74 -17.02
C THR A 200 -39.80 -13.50 -18.35
N GLN A 201 -38.68 -14.19 -18.69
CA GLN A 201 -38.63 -15.02 -19.91
C GLN A 201 -39.70 -16.11 -19.88
N LYS A 202 -39.88 -16.86 -18.77
CA LYS A 202 -40.93 -17.87 -18.60
C LYS A 202 -42.32 -17.26 -18.77
N ALA A 203 -42.60 -16.10 -18.19
CA ALA A 203 -43.85 -15.41 -18.34
C ALA A 203 -44.13 -14.99 -19.80
N ARG A 204 -43.09 -14.53 -20.53
CA ARG A 204 -43.21 -14.20 -21.95
C ARG A 204 -43.39 -15.43 -22.83
N GLU A 205 -42.77 -16.58 -22.52
CA GLU A 205 -42.99 -17.85 -23.22
C GLU A 205 -44.47 -18.23 -23.14
N GLU A 206 -45.12 -18.15 -21.96
CA GLU A 206 -46.56 -18.36 -21.81
C GLU A 206 -47.36 -17.30 -22.56
N GLY A 207 -46.93 -16.03 -22.57
CA GLY A 207 -47.57 -14.98 -23.36
C GLY A 207 -47.57 -15.29 -24.85
N VAL A 208 -46.45 -15.76 -25.41
CA VAL A 208 -46.33 -16.18 -26.80
C VAL A 208 -47.27 -17.37 -27.08
N ARG A 209 -47.32 -18.38 -26.20
CA ARG A 209 -48.23 -19.54 -26.32
C ARG A 209 -49.67 -19.09 -26.40
N LEU A 210 -50.10 -18.20 -25.51
CA LEU A 210 -51.48 -17.68 -25.52
C LEU A 210 -51.76 -16.82 -26.76
N ALA A 211 -50.84 -15.96 -27.20
CA ALA A 211 -50.99 -15.15 -28.40
C ALA A 211 -51.11 -16.02 -29.66
N ARG A 212 -50.35 -17.10 -29.73
CA ARG A 212 -50.46 -18.11 -30.81
C ARG A 212 -51.82 -18.75 -30.87
N ILE A 213 -52.37 -19.28 -29.76
CA ILE A 213 -53.71 -19.91 -29.68
C ILE A 213 -54.77 -18.92 -30.13
N ARG A 214 -54.71 -17.67 -29.69
CA ARG A 214 -55.70 -16.63 -30.07
C ARG A 214 -55.61 -16.29 -31.57
N PHE A 215 -54.40 -16.23 -32.13
CA PHE A 215 -54.18 -15.99 -33.55
C PHE A 215 -54.75 -17.17 -34.39
N GLU A 216 -54.37 -18.42 -34.07
CA GLU A 216 -54.88 -19.63 -34.73
C GLU A 216 -56.38 -19.76 -34.62
N GLY A 217 -56.98 -19.30 -33.51
CA GLY A 217 -58.43 -19.20 -33.32
C GLY A 217 -59.10 -18.00 -33.99
N GLY A 218 -58.38 -17.16 -34.72
CA GLY A 218 -58.95 -15.97 -35.40
C GLY A 218 -59.34 -14.83 -34.47
N LEU A 219 -58.94 -14.88 -33.20
CA LEU A 219 -59.32 -13.89 -32.15
C LEU A 219 -58.39 -12.67 -32.12
N THR A 220 -57.19 -12.74 -32.69
CA THR A 220 -56.21 -11.62 -32.75
C THR A 220 -55.47 -11.59 -34.09
N SER A 221 -54.82 -10.45 -34.36
CA SER A 221 -53.98 -10.29 -35.56
C SER A 221 -52.63 -11.02 -35.44
N GLU A 222 -52.06 -11.41 -36.56
CA GLU A 222 -50.70 -11.94 -36.65
C GLU A 222 -49.67 -10.96 -36.02
N THR A 223 -49.89 -9.68 -36.19
CA THR A 223 -48.99 -8.64 -35.61
C THR A 223 -48.85 -8.80 -34.09
N SER A 224 -49.97 -9.09 -33.37
CA SER A 224 -49.92 -9.30 -31.92
C SER A 224 -49.10 -10.55 -31.53
N TYR A 225 -49.19 -11.61 -32.32
CA TYR A 225 -48.40 -12.82 -32.11
C TYR A 225 -46.91 -12.56 -32.39
N GLN A 226 -46.60 -11.88 -33.50
CA GLN A 226 -45.20 -11.54 -33.85
C GLN A 226 -44.58 -10.58 -32.81
N GLN A 227 -45.31 -9.60 -32.28
CA GLN A 227 -44.85 -8.73 -31.18
C GLN A 227 -44.49 -9.52 -29.92
N ALA A 228 -45.32 -10.49 -29.54
CA ALA A 228 -45.03 -11.36 -28.38
C ALA A 228 -43.71 -12.13 -28.58
N GLN A 229 -43.48 -12.67 -29.79
CA GLN A 229 -42.24 -13.37 -30.11
C GLN A 229 -40.99 -12.41 -30.04
N VAL A 230 -41.10 -11.20 -30.58
CA VAL A 230 -40.02 -10.20 -30.50
C VAL A 230 -39.69 -9.88 -29.06
N GLU A 231 -40.69 -9.69 -28.20
CA GLU A 231 -40.45 -9.41 -26.78
C GLU A 231 -39.82 -10.59 -26.03
N LEU A 232 -40.22 -11.83 -26.36
CA LEU A 232 -39.55 -13.02 -25.84
C LEU A 232 -38.07 -13.06 -26.28
N ALA A 233 -37.83 -12.88 -27.57
CA ALA A 233 -36.47 -12.89 -28.12
C ALA A 233 -35.56 -11.81 -27.46
N ARG A 234 -36.08 -10.59 -27.29
CA ARG A 234 -35.38 -9.53 -26.55
C ARG A 234 -35.04 -9.92 -25.12
N THR A 235 -35.97 -10.50 -24.40
CA THR A 235 -35.71 -10.95 -23.02
C THR A 235 -34.68 -12.07 -22.98
N ALA A 236 -34.75 -13.03 -23.93
CA ALA A 236 -33.83 -14.14 -24.00
C ALA A 236 -32.35 -13.68 -24.22
N THR A 237 -32.12 -12.55 -24.90
CA THR A 237 -30.76 -12.04 -25.11
C THR A 237 -30.10 -11.48 -23.84
N LEU A 238 -30.90 -11.14 -22.81
CA LEU A 238 -30.38 -10.63 -21.55
C LEU A 238 -29.72 -11.72 -20.70
N VAL A 239 -30.20 -12.98 -20.80
CA VAL A 239 -29.70 -14.09 -19.98
C VAL A 239 -28.19 -14.31 -20.21
N PRO A 240 -27.70 -14.56 -21.46
CA PRO A 240 -26.27 -14.78 -21.67
C PRO A 240 -25.41 -13.54 -21.36
N ASP A 241 -25.94 -12.34 -21.52
CA ASP A 241 -25.21 -11.12 -21.14
C ASP A 241 -25.01 -11.02 -19.63
N LEU A 242 -26.05 -11.32 -18.85
CA LEU A 242 -25.95 -11.36 -17.38
C LEU A 242 -25.03 -12.48 -16.90
N GLU A 243 -25.12 -13.68 -17.46
CA GLU A 243 -24.22 -14.79 -17.13
C GLU A 243 -22.76 -14.43 -17.40
N ARG A 244 -22.49 -13.73 -18.50
CA ARG A 244 -21.14 -13.21 -18.82
C ARG A 244 -20.70 -12.17 -17.78
N LYS A 245 -21.56 -11.22 -17.41
CA LYS A 245 -21.24 -10.17 -16.40
C LYS A 245 -20.97 -10.81 -15.03
N ILE A 246 -21.73 -11.80 -14.63
CA ILE A 246 -21.53 -12.57 -13.40
C ILE A 246 -20.17 -13.23 -13.42
N SER A 247 -19.81 -13.93 -14.51
CA SER A 247 -18.51 -14.59 -14.62
C SER A 247 -17.33 -13.60 -14.56
N ILE A 248 -17.45 -12.42 -15.18
CA ILE A 248 -16.45 -11.37 -15.07
C ILE A 248 -16.31 -10.89 -13.63
N LYS A 249 -17.45 -10.65 -12.94
CA LYS A 249 -17.42 -10.16 -11.57
C LYS A 249 -16.85 -11.20 -10.58
N GLU A 250 -17.11 -12.50 -10.81
CA GLU A 250 -16.46 -13.57 -10.05
C GLU A 250 -14.93 -13.55 -10.23
N ASN A 251 -14.48 -13.33 -11.47
CA ASN A 251 -13.03 -13.22 -11.75
C ASN A 251 -12.42 -11.97 -11.09
N ASP A 252 -13.12 -10.84 -11.07
CA ASP A 252 -12.67 -9.63 -10.38
C ASP A 252 -12.46 -9.88 -8.89
N ILE A 253 -13.44 -10.56 -8.24
CA ILE A 253 -13.34 -10.91 -6.81
C ILE A 253 -12.20 -11.90 -6.57
N ALA A 254 -12.06 -12.94 -7.42
CA ALA A 254 -10.95 -13.88 -7.32
C ALA A 254 -9.59 -13.19 -7.47
N PHE A 255 -9.47 -12.23 -8.41
CA PHE A 255 -8.28 -11.43 -8.59
C PHE A 255 -7.96 -10.59 -7.33
N LEU A 256 -8.97 -9.91 -6.76
CA LEU A 256 -8.81 -9.15 -5.52
C LEU A 256 -8.39 -10.04 -4.35
N ALA A 257 -8.93 -11.26 -4.28
CA ALA A 257 -8.54 -12.25 -3.28
C ALA A 257 -7.15 -12.89 -3.54
N GLY A 258 -6.49 -12.55 -4.66
CA GLY A 258 -5.19 -13.11 -5.04
C GLY A 258 -5.27 -14.57 -5.50
N GLU A 259 -6.44 -15.03 -5.91
CA GLU A 259 -6.75 -16.39 -6.32
C GLU A 259 -6.89 -16.52 -7.85
N PHE A 260 -6.85 -17.75 -8.34
CA PHE A 260 -7.20 -18.04 -9.74
C PHE A 260 -8.73 -17.92 -9.94
N PRO A 261 -9.18 -17.67 -11.19
CA PRO A 261 -10.60 -17.61 -11.51
C PRO A 261 -11.36 -18.81 -10.93
N THR A 262 -12.34 -18.51 -10.12
CA THR A 262 -13.18 -19.52 -9.44
C THR A 262 -14.56 -18.96 -9.22
N ARG A 263 -15.52 -19.89 -9.06
CA ARG A 263 -16.88 -19.50 -8.68
C ARG A 263 -16.89 -19.00 -7.24
N ILE A 264 -17.52 -17.84 -7.05
CA ILE A 264 -17.66 -17.22 -5.73
C ILE A 264 -18.99 -17.66 -5.10
N GLU A 265 -18.94 -18.15 -3.87
CA GLU A 265 -20.16 -18.48 -3.10
C GLU A 265 -20.87 -17.19 -2.66
N ARG A 266 -22.20 -17.23 -2.64
CA ARG A 266 -23.09 -16.17 -2.17
C ARG A 266 -23.90 -16.72 -0.99
N SER A 267 -24.00 -15.92 0.07
CA SER A 267 -24.75 -16.35 1.25
C SER A 267 -26.23 -15.98 1.18
N ARG A 268 -26.57 -14.88 0.46
CA ARG A 268 -27.94 -14.33 0.43
C ARG A 268 -28.24 -13.62 -0.90
N PHE A 269 -29.53 -13.46 -1.21
CA PHE A 269 -29.99 -12.56 -2.26
C PHE A 269 -30.00 -11.10 -1.76
N LEU A 270 -29.98 -10.15 -2.69
CA LEU A 270 -29.95 -8.71 -2.36
C LEU A 270 -31.08 -8.27 -1.41
N GLN A 271 -32.26 -8.90 -1.54
CA GLN A 271 -33.45 -8.59 -0.71
C GLN A 271 -33.32 -9.06 0.74
N GLU A 272 -32.37 -9.93 1.03
CA GLU A 272 -32.13 -10.50 2.36
C GLU A 272 -30.96 -9.85 3.09
N LEU A 273 -30.32 -8.87 2.44
CA LEU A 273 -29.18 -8.18 3.01
C LEU A 273 -29.66 -7.10 3.98
N ASP A 274 -29.25 -7.21 5.22
CA ASP A 274 -29.46 -6.16 6.22
C ASP A 274 -28.55 -4.96 5.91
N VAL A 275 -29.15 -3.83 5.62
CA VAL A 275 -28.45 -2.55 5.53
C VAL A 275 -28.46 -1.92 6.92
N PRO A 276 -27.30 -1.44 7.45
CA PRO A 276 -27.31 -0.73 8.72
C PRO A 276 -28.31 0.44 8.68
N GLU A 277 -29.19 0.53 9.67
CA GLU A 277 -30.22 1.60 9.74
C GLU A 277 -29.62 3.00 9.97
N SER A 278 -28.38 3.07 10.43
CA SER A 278 -27.63 4.31 10.65
C SER A 278 -26.36 4.31 9.78
N LEU A 279 -26.39 5.02 8.67
CA LEU A 279 -25.23 5.43 7.89
C LEU A 279 -24.92 6.90 8.19
#